data_ad5459c47d8db6fa6f856f6c395ef7e4
#
_entry.id   ad5459c47d8db6fa6f856f6c395ef7e4
#
_cell.length_a   1.000
_cell.length_b   1.000
_cell.length_c   1.000
_cell.angle_alpha   90.00
_cell.angle_beta   90.00
_cell.angle_gamma   90.00
#
_symmetry.space_group_name_H-M   'P 1'
#
loop_
_entity.id
_entity.type
_entity.pdbx_description
1 polymer ?
#
loop_
_entity_poly.entity_id
_entity_poly.type
_entity_poly.pdbx_seq_one_letter_code
_entity_poly.pdbx_strand_id
1 'polypeptide(L)'
;MSKFFGVVPPVVTPLNEDFSVDYASYTRVLEHLIDNGCHGLFALGSTSEVVFYDDAERRKILEHTVKVANGRVPVIAGVIDPTTDRVIRHARTARDVGADAVVVTAPFYTVTSQAETIDHFRMIRDAVDIPLIAYDIPVCVHAKLARQTVVTLANEGTIIGLKDSSGDDGNFRYALSDLSGNKDVFLMTGSEIVVDSALHMGAHGVVPGLANVDPAGYVRLWDHAKRGDWDAARKEQERLCRLFEIVWVAAGRVSGGATGVGGFKTAMRSLGIISTNVMARPRAPLNDAEARKVDEILRSAGLLD
;
A
#
# COMPACT_ATOMS: atom_id res chain seq x y z
N MET A 1 14.16 1.64 -17.34
CA MET A 1 13.44 2.16 -16.16
C MET A 1 12.62 1.02 -15.60
N SER A 2 12.56 0.86 -14.27
CA SER A 2 11.66 -0.10 -13.63
C SER A 2 10.22 0.18 -14.06
N LYS A 3 9.40 -0.87 -14.24
CA LYS A 3 7.95 -0.71 -14.47
C LYS A 3 7.19 -0.30 -13.19
N PHE A 4 7.88 -0.29 -12.05
CA PHE A 4 7.33 0.10 -10.76
C PHE A 4 7.82 1.49 -10.39
N PHE A 5 6.94 2.49 -10.47
CA PHE A 5 7.21 3.89 -10.17
C PHE A 5 5.91 4.64 -9.92
N GLY A 6 6.00 5.88 -9.45
CA GLY A 6 4.86 6.77 -9.36
C GLY A 6 3.90 6.43 -8.22
N VAL A 7 2.62 6.57 -8.47
CA VAL A 7 1.54 6.36 -7.48
C VAL A 7 1.00 4.94 -7.61
N VAL A 8 1.23 4.11 -6.57
CA VAL A 8 0.83 2.69 -6.53
C VAL A 8 0.00 2.44 -5.27
N PRO A 9 -1.32 2.72 -5.28
CA PRO A 9 -2.16 2.59 -4.09
C PRO A 9 -2.25 1.15 -3.57
N PRO A 10 -2.21 0.96 -2.23
CA PRO A 10 -2.61 -0.30 -1.62
C PRO A 10 -4.14 -0.38 -1.64
N VAL A 11 -4.69 -1.25 -2.48
CA VAL A 11 -6.12 -1.29 -2.80
C VAL A 11 -6.95 -1.71 -1.58
N VAL A 12 -8.00 -0.96 -1.26
CA VAL A 12 -9.02 -1.33 -0.27
C VAL A 12 -9.86 -2.49 -0.80
N THR A 13 -10.17 -3.48 0.04
CA THR A 13 -11.11 -4.56 -0.28
C THR A 13 -12.47 -4.28 0.35
N PRO A 14 -13.50 -3.91 -0.43
CA PRO A 14 -14.86 -3.70 0.07
C PRO A 14 -15.50 -5.02 0.51
N LEU A 15 -16.32 -4.95 1.54
CA LEU A 15 -17.06 -6.09 2.07
C LEU A 15 -18.55 -5.84 2.04
N ASN A 16 -19.35 -6.89 1.83
CA ASN A 16 -20.78 -6.92 2.07
C ASN A 16 -21.11 -6.92 3.58
N GLU A 17 -22.37 -6.75 3.94
CA GLU A 17 -22.80 -6.80 5.35
C GLU A 17 -22.62 -8.19 5.99
N ASP A 18 -22.58 -9.25 5.19
CA ASP A 18 -22.27 -10.62 5.62
C ASP A 18 -20.76 -10.92 5.74
N PHE A 19 -19.90 -9.91 5.52
CA PHE A 19 -18.44 -9.95 5.53
C PHE A 19 -17.79 -10.68 4.34
N SER A 20 -18.56 -11.12 3.36
CA SER A 20 -18.01 -11.58 2.09
C SER A 20 -17.43 -10.40 1.28
N VAL A 21 -16.51 -10.67 0.35
CA VAL A 21 -15.95 -9.63 -0.52
C VAL A 21 -17.03 -9.12 -1.50
N ASP A 22 -17.23 -7.80 -1.54
CA ASP A 22 -18.09 -7.13 -2.54
C ASP A 22 -17.28 -6.90 -3.83
N TYR A 23 -17.27 -7.91 -4.70
CA TYR A 23 -16.53 -7.85 -5.96
C TYR A 23 -17.07 -6.79 -6.93
N ALA A 24 -18.35 -6.38 -6.83
CA ALA A 24 -18.88 -5.30 -7.64
C ALA A 24 -18.30 -3.95 -7.23
N SER A 25 -18.27 -3.65 -5.93
CA SER A 25 -17.58 -2.48 -5.40
C SER A 25 -16.07 -2.58 -5.66
N TYR A 26 -15.47 -3.77 -5.51
CA TYR A 26 -14.03 -3.94 -5.73
C TYR A 26 -13.63 -3.60 -7.17
N THR A 27 -14.44 -4.00 -8.16
CA THR A 27 -14.24 -3.58 -9.55
C THR A 27 -14.25 -2.05 -9.67
N ARG A 28 -15.24 -1.36 -9.06
CA ARG A 28 -15.29 0.12 -9.09
C ARG A 28 -14.08 0.77 -8.45
N VAL A 29 -13.55 0.20 -7.35
CA VAL A 29 -12.32 0.67 -6.72
C VAL A 29 -11.14 0.57 -7.68
N LEU A 30 -10.94 -0.59 -8.31
CA LEU A 30 -9.85 -0.82 -9.26
C LEU A 30 -9.93 0.13 -10.46
N GLU A 31 -11.11 0.29 -11.05
CA GLU A 31 -11.34 1.22 -12.17
C GLU A 31 -11.12 2.67 -11.72
N HIS A 32 -11.64 3.06 -10.56
CA HIS A 32 -11.41 4.39 -10.00
C HIS A 32 -9.93 4.74 -9.88
N LEU A 33 -9.10 3.80 -9.43
CA LEU A 33 -7.65 4.01 -9.34
C LEU A 33 -6.98 4.13 -10.71
N ILE A 34 -7.32 3.23 -11.63
CA ILE A 34 -6.72 3.19 -12.97
C ILE A 34 -7.13 4.41 -13.79
N ASP A 35 -8.43 4.75 -13.81
CA ASP A 35 -8.96 5.86 -14.61
C ASP A 35 -8.47 7.23 -14.13
N ASN A 36 -8.09 7.36 -12.86
CA ASN A 36 -7.46 8.55 -12.30
C ASN A 36 -5.92 8.56 -12.42
N GLY A 37 -5.35 7.66 -13.22
CA GLY A 37 -3.95 7.71 -13.63
C GLY A 37 -2.95 7.11 -12.64
N CYS A 38 -3.38 6.25 -11.71
CA CYS A 38 -2.44 5.50 -10.88
C CYS A 38 -1.52 4.63 -11.73
N HIS A 39 -0.25 4.53 -11.33
CA HIS A 39 0.80 3.86 -12.08
C HIS A 39 0.91 2.36 -11.81
N GLY A 40 0.17 1.85 -10.85
CA GLY A 40 0.11 0.43 -10.48
C GLY A 40 -0.91 0.20 -9.39
N LEU A 41 -1.16 -1.07 -9.07
CA LEU A 41 -2.07 -1.50 -8.01
C LEU A 41 -1.32 -2.41 -7.03
N PHE A 42 -1.47 -2.16 -5.73
CA PHE A 42 -0.95 -3.06 -4.70
C PHE A 42 -2.11 -3.76 -3.99
N ALA A 43 -2.44 -4.98 -4.45
CA ALA A 43 -3.47 -5.84 -3.85
C ALA A 43 -2.92 -6.61 -2.64
N LEU A 44 -3.82 -7.02 -1.75
CA LEU A 44 -3.49 -7.87 -0.58
C LEU A 44 -2.42 -7.27 0.35
N GLY A 45 -2.36 -5.94 0.47
CA GLY A 45 -1.57 -5.24 1.47
C GLY A 45 -2.31 -5.08 2.80
N SER A 46 -1.71 -4.34 3.74
CA SER A 46 -2.33 -4.05 5.05
C SER A 46 -3.65 -3.27 4.92
N THR A 47 -3.73 -2.37 3.94
CA THR A 47 -4.95 -1.60 3.61
C THR A 47 -6.05 -2.50 3.03
N SER A 48 -5.68 -3.58 2.33
CA SER A 48 -6.62 -4.61 1.85
C SER A 48 -7.14 -5.51 2.97
N GLU A 49 -6.68 -5.37 4.21
CA GLU A 49 -7.02 -6.25 5.33
C GLU A 49 -6.59 -7.72 5.10
N VAL A 50 -5.46 -7.95 4.42
CA VAL A 50 -5.04 -9.27 3.92
C VAL A 50 -5.02 -10.38 4.96
N VAL A 51 -4.63 -10.07 6.21
CA VAL A 51 -4.50 -11.08 7.29
C VAL A 51 -5.83 -11.68 7.75
N PHE A 52 -6.95 -11.09 7.33
CA PHE A 52 -8.31 -11.54 7.67
C PHE A 52 -8.91 -12.50 6.64
N TYR A 53 -8.24 -12.76 5.52
CA TYR A 53 -8.70 -13.66 4.47
C TYR A 53 -7.93 -14.99 4.52
N ASP A 54 -8.63 -16.08 4.25
CA ASP A 54 -8.00 -17.37 4.01
C ASP A 54 -7.28 -17.41 2.65
N ASP A 55 -6.52 -18.48 2.41
CA ASP A 55 -5.71 -18.63 1.20
C ASP A 55 -6.57 -18.66 -0.08
N ALA A 56 -7.79 -19.21 0.00
CA ALA A 56 -8.70 -19.31 -1.14
C ALA A 56 -9.27 -17.92 -1.51
N GLU A 57 -9.65 -17.12 -0.50
CA GLU A 57 -10.18 -15.78 -0.74
C GLU A 57 -9.08 -14.82 -1.20
N ARG A 58 -7.86 -14.90 -0.63
CA ARG A 58 -6.69 -14.16 -1.13
C ARG A 58 -6.45 -14.42 -2.62
N ARG A 59 -6.52 -15.68 -3.03
CA ARG A 59 -6.39 -16.06 -4.45
C ARG A 59 -7.46 -15.40 -5.32
N LYS A 60 -8.73 -15.47 -4.93
CA LYS A 60 -9.84 -14.89 -5.69
C LYS A 60 -9.73 -13.37 -5.81
N ILE A 61 -9.36 -12.67 -4.71
CA ILE A 61 -9.13 -11.22 -4.72
C ILE A 61 -8.04 -10.87 -5.74
N LEU A 62 -6.94 -11.61 -5.75
CA LEU A 62 -5.83 -11.35 -6.67
C LEU A 62 -6.20 -11.66 -8.12
N GLU A 63 -6.88 -12.79 -8.39
CA GLU A 63 -7.39 -13.16 -9.72
C GLU A 63 -8.31 -12.05 -10.26
N HIS A 64 -9.19 -11.53 -9.41
CA HIS A 64 -10.09 -10.43 -9.79
C HIS A 64 -9.30 -9.14 -10.10
N THR A 65 -8.31 -8.80 -9.27
CA THR A 65 -7.45 -7.63 -9.49
C THR A 65 -6.71 -7.71 -10.82
N VAL A 66 -6.05 -8.82 -11.10
CA VAL A 66 -5.30 -9.03 -12.36
C VAL A 66 -6.23 -9.00 -13.56
N LYS A 67 -7.41 -9.63 -13.45
CA LYS A 67 -8.44 -9.60 -14.50
C LYS A 67 -8.92 -8.17 -14.81
N VAL A 68 -9.21 -7.36 -13.79
CA VAL A 68 -9.68 -5.98 -13.99
C VAL A 68 -8.54 -5.09 -14.48
N ALA A 69 -7.34 -5.21 -13.92
CA ALA A 69 -6.18 -4.45 -14.39
C ALA A 69 -5.89 -4.70 -15.88
N ASN A 70 -6.04 -5.95 -16.33
CA ASN A 70 -5.95 -6.37 -17.74
C ASN A 70 -4.71 -5.80 -18.46
N GLY A 71 -3.57 -5.76 -17.77
CA GLY A 71 -2.31 -5.25 -18.30
C GLY A 71 -2.23 -3.73 -18.46
N ARG A 72 -3.25 -2.95 -18.07
CA ARG A 72 -3.23 -1.48 -18.13
C ARG A 72 -2.20 -0.87 -17.19
N VAL A 73 -2.04 -1.49 -16.03
CA VAL A 73 -1.06 -1.11 -15.00
C VAL A 73 -0.49 -2.36 -14.34
N PRO A 74 0.74 -2.35 -13.79
CA PRO A 74 1.28 -3.48 -13.05
C PRO A 74 0.49 -3.75 -11.77
N VAL A 75 0.37 -5.05 -11.44
CA VAL A 75 -0.25 -5.54 -10.21
C VAL A 75 0.81 -6.14 -9.30
N ILE A 76 0.98 -5.56 -8.10
CA ILE A 76 1.82 -6.10 -7.04
C ILE A 76 0.95 -6.79 -6.00
N ALA A 77 1.36 -7.98 -5.55
CA ALA A 77 0.59 -8.79 -4.60
C ALA A 77 1.27 -8.87 -3.23
N GLY A 78 0.56 -8.55 -2.15
CA GLY A 78 1.02 -8.81 -0.80
C GLY A 78 0.99 -10.31 -0.48
N VAL A 79 2.14 -10.87 -0.11
CA VAL A 79 2.27 -12.27 0.32
C VAL A 79 2.57 -12.35 1.81
N ILE A 80 1.86 -11.52 2.56
CA ILE A 80 2.09 -11.25 3.99
C ILE A 80 1.59 -12.43 4.84
N ASP A 81 2.54 -13.09 5.49
CA ASP A 81 2.29 -14.20 6.41
C ASP A 81 3.44 -14.30 7.44
N PRO A 82 3.22 -14.86 8.65
CA PRO A 82 4.26 -14.92 9.66
C PRO A 82 5.44 -15.84 9.36
N THR A 83 5.31 -16.81 8.42
CA THR A 83 6.34 -17.82 8.18
C THR A 83 6.81 -17.89 6.73
N THR A 84 8.08 -18.22 6.52
CA THR A 84 8.71 -18.34 5.19
C THR A 84 7.95 -19.28 4.27
N ASP A 85 7.58 -20.49 4.74
CA ASP A 85 6.90 -21.49 3.90
C ASP A 85 5.52 -21.05 3.44
N ARG A 86 4.78 -20.32 4.30
CA ARG A 86 3.48 -19.76 3.94
C ARG A 86 3.62 -18.61 2.96
N VAL A 87 4.61 -17.73 3.15
CA VAL A 87 4.93 -16.67 2.18
C VAL A 87 5.30 -17.26 0.82
N ILE A 88 6.09 -18.34 0.77
CA ILE A 88 6.44 -19.05 -0.48
C ILE A 88 5.17 -19.59 -1.18
N ARG A 89 4.21 -20.16 -0.42
CA ARG A 89 2.95 -20.62 -1.03
C ARG A 89 2.14 -19.48 -1.64
N HIS A 90 2.02 -18.34 -0.91
CA HIS A 90 1.35 -17.17 -1.44
C HIS A 90 2.08 -16.57 -2.66
N ALA A 91 3.41 -16.54 -2.64
CA ALA A 91 4.22 -16.06 -3.77
C ALA A 91 4.04 -16.93 -5.03
N ARG A 92 3.96 -18.25 -4.86
CA ARG A 92 3.63 -19.18 -5.97
C ARG A 92 2.22 -18.90 -6.52
N THR A 93 1.23 -18.72 -5.63
CA THR A 93 -0.13 -18.34 -6.04
C THR A 93 -0.12 -17.02 -6.81
N ALA A 94 0.59 -16.00 -6.33
CA ALA A 94 0.67 -14.71 -7.00
C ALA A 94 1.31 -14.80 -8.40
N ARG A 95 2.40 -15.56 -8.53
CA ARG A 95 3.02 -15.85 -9.84
C ARG A 95 2.03 -16.55 -10.78
N ASP A 96 1.35 -17.58 -10.31
CA ASP A 96 0.44 -18.41 -11.12
C ASP A 96 -0.81 -17.63 -11.57
N VAL A 97 -1.23 -16.66 -10.79
CA VAL A 97 -2.32 -15.72 -11.11
C VAL A 97 -1.88 -14.63 -12.09
N GLY A 98 -0.57 -14.37 -12.21
CA GLY A 98 -0.03 -13.37 -13.12
C GLY A 98 0.22 -12.01 -12.50
N ALA A 99 0.50 -11.95 -11.19
CA ALA A 99 1.02 -10.73 -10.57
C ALA A 99 2.42 -10.39 -11.10
N ASP A 100 2.75 -9.10 -11.17
CA ASP A 100 4.02 -8.60 -11.70
C ASP A 100 5.17 -8.64 -10.70
N ALA A 101 4.85 -8.57 -9.41
CA ALA A 101 5.79 -8.68 -8.29
C ALA A 101 5.04 -9.04 -7.01
N VAL A 102 5.78 -9.46 -5.98
CA VAL A 102 5.23 -9.70 -4.64
C VAL A 102 5.87 -8.80 -3.60
N VAL A 103 5.06 -8.42 -2.61
CA VAL A 103 5.49 -7.61 -1.46
C VAL A 103 5.61 -8.51 -0.24
N VAL A 104 6.80 -8.52 0.34
CA VAL A 104 7.20 -9.39 1.47
C VAL A 104 7.57 -8.53 2.67
N THR A 105 7.04 -8.85 3.84
CA THR A 105 7.43 -8.25 5.13
C THR A 105 8.45 -9.13 5.85
N ALA A 106 9.09 -8.61 6.90
CA ALA A 106 9.75 -9.48 7.87
C ALA A 106 8.74 -10.47 8.48
N PRO A 107 9.16 -11.65 8.92
CA PRO A 107 8.32 -12.53 9.73
C PRO A 107 7.77 -11.79 10.96
N PHE A 108 6.56 -12.13 11.38
CA PHE A 108 5.90 -11.49 12.50
C PHE A 108 5.26 -12.52 13.43
N TYR A 109 4.74 -12.08 14.60
CA TYR A 109 4.32 -12.88 15.74
C TYR A 109 5.52 -13.44 16.53
N THR A 110 6.55 -14.00 15.86
CA THR A 110 7.85 -14.33 16.47
C THR A 110 8.89 -13.34 15.94
N VAL A 111 9.70 -12.79 16.86
CA VAL A 111 10.76 -11.84 16.50
C VAL A 111 11.95 -12.58 15.89
N THR A 112 12.38 -12.18 14.71
CA THR A 112 13.57 -12.67 14.01
C THR A 112 14.71 -11.67 14.10
N SER A 113 15.95 -12.17 14.08
CA SER A 113 17.14 -11.34 13.88
C SER A 113 17.22 -10.82 12.45
N GLN A 114 18.07 -9.81 12.21
CA GLN A 114 18.29 -9.31 10.84
C GLN A 114 18.87 -10.38 9.91
N ALA A 115 19.72 -11.27 10.43
CA ALA A 115 20.29 -12.39 9.65
C ALA A 115 19.21 -13.37 9.22
N GLU A 116 18.32 -13.79 10.14
CA GLU A 116 17.19 -14.66 9.82
C GLU A 116 16.18 -13.97 8.87
N THR A 117 16.01 -12.65 8.99
CA THR A 117 15.18 -11.87 8.05
C THR A 117 15.82 -11.86 6.65
N ILE A 118 17.13 -11.69 6.52
CA ILE A 118 17.83 -11.80 5.24
C ILE A 118 17.64 -13.19 4.63
N ASP A 119 17.82 -14.25 5.42
CA ASP A 119 17.64 -15.62 4.96
C ASP A 119 16.17 -15.92 4.57
N HIS A 120 15.19 -15.32 5.26
CA HIS A 120 13.77 -15.37 4.87
C HIS A 120 13.56 -14.86 3.43
N PHE A 121 14.09 -13.68 3.08
CA PHE A 121 13.96 -13.12 1.74
C PHE A 121 14.68 -13.97 0.69
N ARG A 122 15.88 -14.46 0.99
CA ARG A 122 16.65 -15.35 0.10
C ARG A 122 15.92 -16.66 -0.19
N MET A 123 15.42 -17.34 0.86
CA MET A 123 14.64 -18.57 0.70
C MET A 123 13.39 -18.37 -0.17
N ILE A 124 12.70 -17.23 -0.06
CA ILE A 124 11.55 -16.93 -0.91
C ILE A 124 12.00 -16.72 -2.36
N ARG A 125 13.07 -15.93 -2.58
CA ARG A 125 13.62 -15.68 -3.92
C ARG A 125 14.05 -16.95 -4.62
N ASP A 126 14.71 -17.86 -3.90
CA ASP A 126 15.16 -19.16 -4.43
C ASP A 126 14.00 -20.10 -4.77
N ALA A 127 12.89 -20.00 -4.05
CA ALA A 127 11.75 -20.89 -4.18
C ALA A 127 10.75 -20.48 -5.28
N VAL A 128 10.74 -19.20 -5.71
CA VAL A 128 9.73 -18.68 -6.65
C VAL A 128 10.34 -17.66 -7.60
N ASP A 129 10.16 -17.88 -8.89
CA ASP A 129 10.60 -16.93 -9.92
C ASP A 129 9.55 -15.83 -10.13
N ILE A 130 9.54 -14.87 -9.22
CA ILE A 130 8.77 -13.62 -9.28
C ILE A 130 9.56 -12.52 -8.55
N PRO A 131 9.58 -11.27 -9.04
CA PRO A 131 10.30 -10.17 -8.38
C PRO A 131 9.77 -9.91 -6.96
N LEU A 132 10.69 -9.70 -6.00
CA LEU A 132 10.38 -9.42 -4.60
C LEU A 132 10.57 -7.93 -4.28
N ILE A 133 9.60 -7.34 -3.57
CA ILE A 133 9.64 -5.98 -3.00
C ILE A 133 9.64 -6.15 -1.47
N ALA A 134 10.65 -5.64 -0.79
CA ALA A 134 10.66 -5.62 0.66
C ALA A 134 9.67 -4.58 1.20
N TYR A 135 8.99 -4.89 2.29
CA TYR A 135 8.05 -3.99 2.94
C TYR A 135 8.42 -3.78 4.41
N ASP A 136 8.90 -2.59 4.71
CA ASP A 136 9.18 -2.17 6.09
C ASP A 136 7.94 -1.53 6.70
N ILE A 137 7.28 -2.25 7.61
CA ILE A 137 6.06 -1.81 8.30
C ILE A 137 6.06 -2.26 9.78
N PRO A 138 6.90 -1.68 10.62
CA PRO A 138 7.06 -2.11 12.02
C PRO A 138 5.77 -2.05 12.84
N VAL A 139 4.85 -1.13 12.52
CA VAL A 139 3.55 -1.00 13.21
C VAL A 139 2.67 -2.25 13.08
N CYS A 140 2.86 -3.05 12.02
CA CYS A 140 2.10 -4.27 11.79
C CYS A 140 2.88 -5.55 12.14
N VAL A 141 4.19 -5.57 11.89
CA VAL A 141 5.02 -6.78 12.03
C VAL A 141 5.94 -6.75 13.24
N HIS A 142 6.00 -5.62 13.97
CA HIS A 142 6.83 -5.42 15.17
C HIS A 142 8.33 -5.68 14.93
N ALA A 143 8.77 -5.65 13.69
CA ALA A 143 10.16 -5.82 13.27
C ALA A 143 10.50 -4.75 12.23
N LYS A 144 11.59 -4.01 12.46
CA LYS A 144 12.15 -3.03 11.53
C LYS A 144 13.10 -3.74 10.58
N LEU A 145 13.00 -3.49 9.28
CA LEU A 145 14.06 -3.82 8.35
C LEU A 145 15.21 -2.82 8.56
N ALA A 146 16.33 -3.28 9.08
CA ALA A 146 17.51 -2.41 9.24
C ALA A 146 17.99 -1.94 7.85
N ARG A 147 18.50 -0.70 7.78
CA ARG A 147 19.08 -0.15 6.55
C ARG A 147 20.05 -1.11 5.87
N GLN A 148 20.97 -1.70 6.64
CA GLN A 148 21.96 -2.64 6.10
C GLN A 148 21.32 -3.91 5.54
N THR A 149 20.22 -4.39 6.13
CA THR A 149 19.45 -5.53 5.62
C THR A 149 18.89 -5.21 4.23
N VAL A 150 18.27 -4.05 4.07
CA VAL A 150 17.70 -3.59 2.77
C VAL A 150 18.84 -3.45 1.73
N VAL A 151 19.95 -2.79 2.09
CA VAL A 151 21.08 -2.59 1.18
C VAL A 151 21.71 -3.93 0.76
N THR A 152 21.86 -4.89 1.68
CA THR A 152 22.37 -6.22 1.38
C THR A 152 21.46 -6.94 0.38
N LEU A 153 20.17 -7.05 0.67
CA LEU A 153 19.20 -7.74 -0.19
C LEU A 153 19.07 -7.09 -1.59
N ALA A 154 19.18 -5.76 -1.66
CA ALA A 154 19.12 -5.02 -2.91
C ALA A 154 20.39 -5.26 -3.77
N ASN A 155 21.59 -5.20 -3.16
CA ASN A 155 22.84 -5.34 -3.89
C ASN A 155 23.11 -6.77 -4.36
N GLU A 156 22.59 -7.79 -3.68
CA GLU A 156 22.65 -9.18 -4.14
C GLU A 156 21.52 -9.56 -5.12
N GLY A 157 20.58 -8.65 -5.43
CA GLY A 157 19.48 -8.87 -6.35
C GLY A 157 18.34 -9.74 -5.79
N THR A 158 18.32 -9.96 -4.48
CA THR A 158 17.22 -10.69 -3.81
C THR A 158 15.92 -9.89 -3.87
N ILE A 159 15.98 -8.56 -3.73
CA ILE A 159 14.84 -7.65 -3.88
C ILE A 159 15.08 -6.66 -5.02
N ILE A 160 14.00 -6.26 -5.68
CA ILE A 160 13.99 -5.22 -6.71
C ILE A 160 13.51 -3.87 -6.18
N GLY A 161 13.08 -3.79 -4.94
CA GLY A 161 12.59 -2.55 -4.36
C GLY A 161 12.27 -2.63 -2.89
N LEU A 162 12.02 -1.45 -2.31
CA LEU A 162 11.54 -1.25 -0.95
C LEU A 162 10.26 -0.41 -0.97
N LYS A 163 9.25 -0.84 -0.23
CA LYS A 163 8.19 0.01 0.29
C LYS A 163 8.47 0.32 1.75
N ASP A 164 8.62 1.59 2.11
CA ASP A 164 8.88 2.02 3.48
C ASP A 164 7.65 2.72 4.09
N SER A 165 7.04 2.08 5.08
CA SER A 165 5.98 2.63 5.94
C SER A 165 6.41 2.66 7.41
N SER A 166 7.72 2.78 7.66
CA SER A 166 8.26 2.77 9.02
C SER A 166 8.09 4.09 9.76
N GLY A 167 7.88 5.19 9.03
CA GLY A 167 7.89 6.55 9.57
C GLY A 167 9.29 7.07 9.91
N ASP A 168 10.33 6.36 9.48
CA ASP A 168 11.75 6.73 9.69
C ASP A 168 12.33 7.31 8.40
N ASP A 169 11.92 8.55 8.08
CA ASP A 169 12.33 9.25 6.86
C ASP A 169 13.84 9.48 6.80
N GLY A 170 14.52 9.54 7.96
CA GLY A 170 15.97 9.62 8.04
C GLY A 170 16.66 8.37 7.49
N ASN A 171 16.26 7.18 7.94
CA ASN A 171 16.78 5.92 7.41
C ASN A 171 16.36 5.70 5.96
N PHE A 172 15.15 6.10 5.57
CA PHE A 172 14.71 6.05 4.17
C PHE A 172 15.64 6.90 3.27
N ARG A 173 16.00 8.12 3.70
CA ARG A 173 16.95 8.98 2.99
C ARG A 173 18.34 8.33 2.85
N TYR A 174 18.84 7.69 3.91
CA TYR A 174 20.10 6.96 3.83
C TYR A 174 20.03 5.76 2.87
N ALA A 175 18.92 5.01 2.86
CA ALA A 175 18.72 3.91 1.91
C ALA A 175 18.70 4.39 0.46
N LEU A 176 18.02 5.53 0.17
CA LEU A 176 18.07 6.19 -1.14
C LEU A 176 19.49 6.55 -1.56
N SER A 177 20.29 7.10 -0.64
CA SER A 177 21.69 7.46 -0.89
C SER A 177 22.56 6.24 -1.17
N ASP A 178 22.47 5.19 -0.32
CA ASP A 178 23.28 3.98 -0.46
C ASP A 178 23.01 3.21 -1.76
N LEU A 179 21.75 3.24 -2.21
CA LEU A 179 21.30 2.53 -3.40
C LEU A 179 21.22 3.41 -4.66
N SER A 180 21.67 4.67 -4.59
CA SER A 180 21.60 5.62 -5.71
C SER A 180 22.33 5.15 -6.98
N GLY A 181 23.37 4.31 -6.83
CA GLY A 181 24.10 3.69 -7.94
C GLY A 181 23.46 2.41 -8.50
N ASN A 182 22.50 1.82 -7.79
CA ASN A 182 21.86 0.57 -8.20
C ASN A 182 20.57 0.89 -8.98
N LYS A 183 20.64 0.84 -10.32
CA LYS A 183 19.53 1.19 -11.22
C LYS A 183 18.43 0.13 -11.30
N ASP A 184 18.66 -1.06 -10.75
CA ASP A 184 17.73 -2.18 -10.77
C ASP A 184 16.80 -2.19 -9.56
N VAL A 185 17.04 -1.27 -8.60
CA VAL A 185 16.28 -1.17 -7.34
C VAL A 185 15.52 0.15 -7.28
N PHE A 186 14.26 0.09 -6.84
CA PHE A 186 13.44 1.27 -6.58
C PHE A 186 13.03 1.35 -5.11
N LEU A 187 12.86 2.56 -4.59
CA LEU A 187 12.39 2.81 -3.22
C LEU A 187 11.16 3.71 -3.29
N MET A 188 10.07 3.29 -2.61
CA MET A 188 8.82 4.04 -2.51
C MET A 188 8.47 4.31 -1.06
N THR A 189 7.99 5.52 -0.77
CA THR A 189 7.44 5.82 0.55
C THR A 189 6.00 5.32 0.68
N GLY A 190 5.67 4.80 1.86
CA GLY A 190 4.30 4.55 2.29
C GLY A 190 3.78 5.62 3.24
N SER A 191 4.56 6.68 3.51
CA SER A 191 4.15 7.81 4.33
C SER A 191 3.37 8.81 3.49
N GLU A 192 2.11 9.01 3.82
CA GLU A 192 1.15 9.76 3.02
C GLU A 192 1.24 11.27 3.18
N ILE A 193 1.85 11.72 4.29
CA ILE A 193 1.91 13.13 4.68
C ILE A 193 3.25 13.81 4.36
N VAL A 194 4.21 13.10 3.78
CA VAL A 194 5.55 13.61 3.40
C VAL A 194 5.98 13.16 2.00
N VAL A 195 5.02 12.94 1.10
CA VAL A 195 5.30 12.43 -0.25
C VAL A 195 6.14 13.42 -1.06
N ASP A 196 5.84 14.72 -1.01
CA ASP A 196 6.62 15.78 -1.64
C ASP A 196 8.09 15.75 -1.21
N SER A 197 8.33 15.62 0.09
CA SER A 197 9.67 15.53 0.67
C SER A 197 10.38 14.24 0.24
N ALA A 198 9.69 13.10 0.25
CA ALA A 198 10.26 11.83 -0.20
C ALA A 198 10.64 11.87 -1.68
N LEU A 199 9.79 12.44 -2.54
CA LEU A 199 10.08 12.62 -3.97
C LEU A 199 11.25 13.59 -4.19
N HIS A 200 11.34 14.66 -3.39
CA HIS A 200 12.48 15.59 -3.43
C HIS A 200 13.80 14.92 -3.00
N MET A 201 13.74 13.96 -2.08
CA MET A 201 14.91 13.13 -1.69
C MET A 201 15.30 12.10 -2.76
N GLY A 202 14.50 11.91 -3.81
CA GLY A 202 14.77 10.96 -4.90
C GLY A 202 14.00 9.65 -4.83
N ALA A 203 12.92 9.57 -4.06
CA ALA A 203 12.03 8.40 -4.06
C ALA A 203 11.46 8.15 -5.46
N HIS A 204 11.30 6.88 -5.80
CA HIS A 204 10.80 6.44 -7.12
C HIS A 204 9.28 6.45 -7.22
N GLY A 205 8.59 6.67 -6.11
CA GLY A 205 7.13 6.71 -6.05
C GLY A 205 6.60 6.68 -4.62
N VAL A 206 5.28 6.52 -4.53
CA VAL A 206 4.52 6.50 -3.29
C VAL A 206 3.47 5.38 -3.31
N VAL A 207 3.20 4.80 -2.14
CA VAL A 207 2.20 3.74 -1.95
C VAL A 207 1.15 4.21 -0.94
N PRO A 208 0.28 5.19 -1.31
CA PRO A 208 -0.59 5.90 -0.39
C PRO A 208 -1.96 5.22 -0.26
N GLY A 209 -2.40 4.92 0.96
CA GLY A 209 -3.74 4.38 1.22
C GLY A 209 -4.84 5.39 0.90
N LEU A 210 -4.62 6.68 1.18
CA LEU A 210 -5.55 7.77 0.87
C LEU A 210 -5.83 7.92 -0.64
N ALA A 211 -4.97 7.41 -1.52
CA ALA A 211 -5.24 7.40 -2.96
C ALA A 211 -6.46 6.52 -3.33
N ASN A 212 -6.96 5.64 -2.45
CA ASN A 212 -8.26 4.99 -2.66
C ASN A 212 -9.42 6.01 -2.62
N VAL A 213 -9.22 7.15 -1.96
CA VAL A 213 -10.20 8.24 -1.86
C VAL A 213 -9.94 9.31 -2.93
N ASP A 214 -8.70 9.77 -3.04
CA ASP A 214 -8.29 10.80 -4.02
C ASP A 214 -7.04 10.39 -4.79
N PRO A 215 -7.17 9.46 -5.74
CA PRO A 215 -6.04 9.04 -6.58
C PRO A 215 -5.50 10.19 -7.43
N ALA A 216 -6.38 11.02 -7.99
CA ALA A 216 -6.01 12.16 -8.82
C ALA A 216 -5.15 13.19 -8.07
N GLY A 217 -5.37 13.37 -6.76
CA GLY A 217 -4.56 14.24 -5.91
C GLY A 217 -3.10 13.77 -5.83
N TYR A 218 -2.88 12.48 -5.56
CA TYR A 218 -1.52 11.94 -5.55
C TYR A 218 -0.86 11.92 -6.93
N VAL A 219 -1.63 11.72 -8.00
CA VAL A 219 -1.11 11.82 -9.38
C VAL A 219 -0.69 13.26 -9.68
N ARG A 220 -1.51 14.26 -9.34
CA ARG A 220 -1.12 15.69 -9.50
C ARG A 220 0.15 16.01 -8.72
N LEU A 221 0.26 15.56 -7.45
CA LEU A 221 1.45 15.76 -6.63
C LEU A 221 2.68 15.15 -7.30
N TRP A 222 2.58 13.89 -7.76
CA TRP A 222 3.63 13.22 -8.51
C TRP A 222 4.06 14.00 -9.76
N ASP A 223 3.10 14.44 -10.55
CA ASP A 223 3.35 15.19 -11.79
C ASP A 223 4.03 16.53 -11.55
N HIS A 224 3.63 17.26 -10.49
CA HIS A 224 4.30 18.48 -10.06
C HIS A 224 5.76 18.22 -9.68
N ALA A 225 6.00 17.21 -8.85
CA ALA A 225 7.35 16.81 -8.44
C ALA A 225 8.22 16.41 -9.64
N LYS A 226 7.68 15.64 -10.59
CA LYS A 226 8.40 15.20 -11.81
C LYS A 226 8.77 16.37 -12.74
N ARG A 227 7.99 17.45 -12.73
CA ARG A 227 8.31 18.69 -13.47
C ARG A 227 9.23 19.64 -12.70
N GLY A 228 9.58 19.31 -11.42
CA GLY A 228 10.37 20.17 -10.55
C GLY A 228 9.59 21.36 -9.98
N ASP A 229 8.25 21.36 -10.10
CA ASP A 229 7.35 22.37 -9.54
C ASP A 229 7.07 22.06 -8.05
N TRP A 230 8.07 22.29 -7.24
CA TRP A 230 8.02 21.95 -5.81
C TRP A 230 7.03 22.79 -5.00
N ASP A 231 6.76 24.02 -5.43
CA ASP A 231 5.74 24.87 -4.77
C ASP A 231 4.33 24.33 -4.99
N ALA A 232 4.02 23.86 -6.20
CA ALA A 232 2.75 23.23 -6.50
C ALA A 232 2.64 21.84 -5.83
N ALA A 233 3.72 21.05 -5.85
CA ALA A 233 3.77 19.77 -5.15
C ALA A 233 3.49 19.92 -3.64
N ARG A 234 4.11 20.90 -2.98
CA ARG A 234 3.88 21.22 -1.56
C ARG A 234 2.44 21.62 -1.28
N LYS A 235 1.86 22.50 -2.11
CA LYS A 235 0.45 22.92 -1.96
C LYS A 235 -0.52 21.74 -2.07
N GLU A 236 -0.28 20.83 -3.01
CA GLU A 236 -1.09 19.63 -3.16
C GLU A 236 -0.88 18.67 -1.97
N GLN A 237 0.37 18.53 -1.48
CA GLN A 237 0.64 17.76 -0.27
C GLN A 237 -0.10 18.33 0.96
N GLU A 238 -0.12 19.66 1.15
CA GLU A 238 -0.84 20.29 2.23
C GLU A 238 -2.36 20.06 2.15
N ARG A 239 -2.94 20.01 0.93
CA ARG A 239 -4.34 19.65 0.71
C ARG A 239 -4.59 18.20 1.07
N LEU A 240 -3.71 17.28 0.63
CA LEU A 240 -3.79 15.85 0.96
C LEU A 240 -3.60 15.60 2.46
N CYS A 241 -2.74 16.34 3.15
CA CYS A 241 -2.61 16.25 4.61
C CYS A 241 -3.91 16.60 5.33
N ARG A 242 -4.63 17.66 4.89
CA ARG A 242 -5.96 17.98 5.46
C ARG A 242 -6.99 16.88 5.17
N LEU A 243 -6.99 16.30 3.98
CA LEU A 243 -7.85 15.18 3.65
C LEU A 243 -7.50 13.93 4.47
N PHE A 244 -6.20 13.72 4.77
CA PHE A 244 -5.74 12.59 5.56
C PHE A 244 -6.27 12.57 7.00
N GLU A 245 -6.80 13.69 7.52
CA GLU A 245 -7.46 13.76 8.84
C GLU A 245 -8.61 12.74 8.99
N ILE A 246 -9.18 12.22 7.88
CA ILE A 246 -10.20 11.16 7.92
C ILE A 246 -9.74 9.91 8.67
N VAL A 247 -8.43 9.63 8.70
CA VAL A 247 -7.88 8.44 9.37
C VAL A 247 -7.87 8.54 10.90
N TRP A 248 -8.10 9.73 11.45
CA TRP A 248 -8.10 9.99 12.89
C TRP A 248 -9.50 10.13 13.49
N VAL A 249 -10.55 10.17 12.65
CA VAL A 249 -11.92 10.49 13.07
C VAL A 249 -12.46 9.55 14.15
N ALA A 250 -12.09 8.26 14.11
CA ALA A 250 -12.49 7.26 15.10
C ALA A 250 -11.38 6.93 16.12
N ALA A 251 -10.31 7.76 16.19
CA ALA A 251 -9.20 7.56 17.13
C ALA A 251 -9.70 7.54 18.58
N GLY A 252 -9.16 6.62 19.38
CA GLY A 252 -9.59 6.42 20.77
C GLY A 252 -10.79 5.48 20.93
N ARG A 253 -11.64 5.28 19.91
CA ARG A 253 -12.73 4.27 19.94
C ARG A 253 -12.31 2.93 19.34
N VAL A 254 -11.54 2.96 18.26
CA VAL A 254 -11.05 1.77 17.56
C VAL A 254 -9.53 1.81 17.39
N SER A 255 -8.94 0.69 16.98
CA SER A 255 -7.49 0.60 16.73
C SER A 255 -7.04 1.51 15.59
N GLY A 256 -5.77 1.91 15.55
CA GLY A 256 -5.20 2.75 14.47
C GLY A 256 -5.44 2.17 13.07
N GLY A 257 -5.29 0.85 12.90
CA GLY A 257 -5.60 0.20 11.63
C GLY A 257 -7.09 0.22 11.27
N ALA A 258 -7.99 0.18 12.27
CA ALA A 258 -9.43 0.23 12.03
C ALA A 258 -9.90 1.66 11.71
N THR A 259 -9.37 2.69 12.38
CA THR A 259 -9.72 4.09 12.05
C THR A 259 -9.15 4.50 10.69
N GLY A 260 -7.92 4.09 10.35
CA GLY A 260 -7.29 4.42 9.06
C GLY A 260 -8.06 3.81 7.88
N VAL A 261 -8.13 2.48 7.80
CA VAL A 261 -8.84 1.80 6.71
C VAL A 261 -10.34 2.08 6.74
N GLY A 262 -10.94 2.16 7.94
CA GLY A 262 -12.34 2.53 8.12
C GLY A 262 -12.65 3.95 7.64
N GLY A 263 -11.73 4.90 7.83
CA GLY A 263 -11.82 6.26 7.27
C GLY A 263 -11.84 6.23 5.74
N PHE A 264 -10.94 5.47 5.12
CA PHE A 264 -10.94 5.29 3.65
C PHE A 264 -12.25 4.66 3.16
N LYS A 265 -12.68 3.54 3.76
CA LYS A 265 -13.94 2.88 3.36
C LYS A 265 -15.16 3.81 3.54
N THR A 266 -15.20 4.57 4.63
CA THR A 266 -16.30 5.52 4.88
C THR A 266 -16.30 6.64 3.83
N ALA A 267 -15.15 7.23 3.54
CA ALA A 267 -15.03 8.25 2.49
C ALA A 267 -15.43 7.70 1.11
N MET A 268 -14.94 6.51 0.75
CA MET A 268 -15.30 5.86 -0.53
C MET A 268 -16.80 5.54 -0.62
N ARG A 269 -17.45 5.16 0.49
CA ARG A 269 -18.92 4.99 0.54
C ARG A 269 -19.63 6.31 0.30
N SER A 270 -19.22 7.39 0.95
CA SER A 270 -19.80 8.73 0.75
C SER A 270 -19.64 9.24 -0.68
N LEU A 271 -18.54 8.86 -1.35
CA LEU A 271 -18.29 9.16 -2.76
C LEU A 271 -19.00 8.19 -3.74
N GLY A 272 -19.74 7.21 -3.24
CA GLY A 272 -20.47 6.24 -4.08
C GLY A 272 -19.61 5.19 -4.77
N ILE A 273 -18.32 5.07 -4.39
CA ILE A 273 -17.37 4.11 -4.98
C ILE A 273 -17.68 2.70 -4.46
N ILE A 274 -17.93 2.56 -3.15
CA ILE A 274 -18.26 1.28 -2.52
C ILE A 274 -19.63 1.34 -1.83
N SER A 275 -20.25 0.16 -1.61
CA SER A 275 -21.60 0.05 -1.09
C SER A 275 -21.69 0.20 0.43
N THR A 276 -20.70 -0.28 1.17
CA THR A 276 -20.65 -0.29 2.64
C THR A 276 -19.30 0.12 3.16
N ASN A 277 -19.21 0.53 4.44
CA ASN A 277 -17.95 0.74 5.12
C ASN A 277 -17.60 -0.41 6.08
N VAL A 278 -18.15 -1.60 5.85
CA VAL A 278 -17.91 -2.81 6.66
C VAL A 278 -16.43 -3.14 6.70
N MET A 279 -15.95 -3.50 7.89
CA MET A 279 -14.56 -3.89 8.17
C MET A 279 -14.46 -5.39 8.45
N ALA A 280 -13.32 -5.99 8.12
CA ALA A 280 -13.05 -7.37 8.51
C ALA A 280 -12.98 -7.52 10.03
N ARG A 281 -13.67 -8.54 10.57
CA ARG A 281 -13.71 -8.82 12.03
C ARG A 281 -12.33 -9.13 12.57
N PRO A 282 -11.99 -8.66 13.79
CA PRO A 282 -12.84 -8.00 14.79
C PRO A 282 -12.87 -6.47 14.69
N ARG A 283 -12.39 -5.87 13.59
CA ARG A 283 -12.39 -4.41 13.40
C ARG A 283 -13.82 -3.88 13.30
N ALA A 284 -14.07 -2.75 13.98
CA ALA A 284 -15.36 -2.06 13.90
C ALA A 284 -15.30 -0.95 12.84
N PRO A 285 -16.34 -0.79 12.00
CA PRO A 285 -16.44 0.33 11.06
C PRO A 285 -16.63 1.67 11.80
N LEU A 286 -16.46 2.77 11.08
CA LEU A 286 -16.87 4.09 11.55
C LEU A 286 -18.40 4.14 11.66
N ASN A 287 -18.89 4.76 12.76
CA ASN A 287 -20.31 4.97 13.00
C ASN A 287 -20.83 6.22 12.26
N ASP A 288 -22.16 6.47 12.32
CA ASP A 288 -22.79 7.57 11.58
C ASP A 288 -22.29 8.96 12.02
N ALA A 289 -21.96 9.15 13.30
CA ALA A 289 -21.43 10.43 13.78
C ALA A 289 -19.99 10.67 13.24
N GLU A 290 -19.20 9.62 13.16
CA GLU A 290 -17.86 9.65 12.58
C GLU A 290 -17.94 9.79 11.05
N ALA A 291 -18.90 9.14 10.39
CA ALA A 291 -19.11 9.28 8.95
C ALA A 291 -19.44 10.73 8.57
N ARG A 292 -20.29 11.44 9.36
CA ARG A 292 -20.56 12.86 9.12
C ARG A 292 -19.30 13.74 9.19
N LYS A 293 -18.36 13.44 10.10
CA LYS A 293 -17.07 14.15 10.17
C LYS A 293 -16.19 13.86 8.94
N VAL A 294 -16.22 12.63 8.45
CA VAL A 294 -15.53 12.29 7.19
C VAL A 294 -16.13 13.10 6.04
N ASP A 295 -17.46 13.21 5.95
CA ASP A 295 -18.14 14.00 4.91
C ASP A 295 -17.76 15.49 4.97
N GLU A 296 -17.65 16.06 6.17
CA GLU A 296 -17.19 17.45 6.36
C GLU A 296 -15.77 17.66 5.83
N ILE A 297 -14.87 16.70 6.08
CA ILE A 297 -13.49 16.75 5.57
C ILE A 297 -13.48 16.61 4.04
N LEU A 298 -14.28 15.69 3.47
CA LEU A 298 -14.42 15.53 2.02
C LEU A 298 -14.91 16.81 1.34
N ARG A 299 -15.94 17.50 1.93
CA ARG A 299 -16.42 18.79 1.42
C ARG A 299 -15.34 19.86 1.46
N SER A 300 -14.59 19.94 2.56
CA SER A 300 -13.50 20.92 2.68
C SER A 300 -12.36 20.67 1.69
N ALA A 301 -12.21 19.42 1.23
CA ALA A 301 -11.23 19.02 0.21
C ALA A 301 -11.77 19.14 -1.23
N GLY A 302 -13.06 19.52 -1.40
CA GLY A 302 -13.72 19.65 -2.71
C GLY A 302 -14.03 18.32 -3.40
N LEU A 303 -14.19 17.24 -2.62
CA LEU A 303 -14.49 15.90 -3.13
C LEU A 303 -15.96 15.51 -2.97
N LEU A 304 -16.71 16.22 -2.15
CA LEU A 304 -18.15 16.03 -1.91
C LEU A 304 -18.84 17.39 -1.91
N ASP A 305 -20.08 17.46 -2.44
CA ASP A 305 -20.90 18.66 -2.46
C ASP A 305 -21.48 19.05 -1.07
#